data_2542067b7ef84d4220669d1f502d7471
#
_entry.id   2542067b7ef84d4220669d1f502d7471
#
_cell.length_a   1.000
_cell.length_b   1.000
_cell.length_c   1.000
_cell.angle_alpha   90.00
_cell.angle_beta   90.00
_cell.angle_gamma   90.00
#
_symmetry.space_group_name_H-M   'P 1'
#
loop_
_entity.id
_entity.type
_entity.pdbx_description
1 polymer ?
#
loop_
_entity_poly.entity_id
_entity_poly.type
_entity_poly.pdbx_seq_one_letter_code
_entity_poly.pdbx_strand_id
1 'polypeptide(L)'
;MKLGLFNILITLLLLACSTGGHIAPIQERKQPPSQRIENHVVSKGETLYTIAWRYGLTVKAIAQRNGLSSPYTIYPGQKLSLWTDNLSAKAPKAVAKSSSSSSKAPSKPRVKQAVITPKTKKTTPKVNSGAAVKPRSKTKTQPKSTKKSKSATVGRVSWQWPAKGRLLTRFSGPNGLNKGIDIAGNLGEPVVSAAAGRVVYAGNGLRGYGLLLIIKHNEQYLSAYAHNNKLRVKEGDIVKAGQRIADIGSSGANRMKLHFEIRKDGKSVNPLSYLPKR
;
A
#
# COMPACT_ATOMS: atom_id res chain seq x y z
N MET A 1 -42.93 33.68 -64.77
CA MET A 1 -43.03 34.28 -63.43
C MET A 1 -43.17 33.27 -62.25
N LYS A 2 -43.33 31.98 -62.46
CA LYS A 2 -43.51 30.99 -61.35
C LYS A 2 -42.18 30.38 -60.80
N LEU A 3 -41.10 30.48 -61.53
CA LEU A 3 -39.78 29.89 -61.13
C LEU A 3 -38.98 30.77 -60.15
N GLY A 4 -39.21 32.11 -60.21
CA GLY A 4 -38.49 33.05 -59.34
C GLY A 4 -38.97 33.05 -57.88
N LEU A 5 -40.28 32.83 -57.68
CA LEU A 5 -40.82 32.78 -56.32
C LEU A 5 -40.47 31.53 -55.55
N PHE A 6 -40.22 30.40 -56.24
CA PHE A 6 -39.84 29.13 -55.60
C PHE A 6 -38.39 29.18 -55.10
N ASN A 7 -37.49 29.85 -55.83
CA ASN A 7 -36.11 30.04 -55.38
C ASN A 7 -35.98 31.01 -54.21
N ILE A 8 -36.81 32.06 -54.14
CA ILE A 8 -36.83 32.99 -52.99
C ILE A 8 -37.35 32.32 -51.71
N LEU A 9 -38.31 31.38 -51.84
CA LEU A 9 -38.81 30.64 -50.71
C LEU A 9 -37.80 29.64 -50.16
N ILE A 10 -36.97 29.01 -51.04
CA ILE A 10 -35.93 28.08 -50.61
C ILE A 10 -34.77 28.81 -49.95
N THR A 11 -34.39 30.01 -50.39
CA THR A 11 -33.33 30.81 -49.75
C THR A 11 -33.76 31.39 -48.42
N LEU A 12 -35.06 31.62 -48.18
CA LEU A 12 -35.54 32.12 -46.89
C LEU A 12 -35.61 31.02 -45.84
N LEU A 13 -35.69 29.72 -46.23
CA LEU A 13 -35.70 28.58 -45.29
C LEU A 13 -34.31 28.22 -44.78
N LEU A 14 -33.24 28.68 -45.40
CA LEU A 14 -31.86 28.35 -45.03
C LEU A 14 -31.24 29.32 -44.02
N LEU A 15 -31.90 30.43 -43.65
CA LEU A 15 -31.39 31.42 -42.69
C LEU A 15 -31.89 31.23 -41.25
N ALA A 16 -32.66 30.16 -40.95
CA ALA A 16 -33.26 29.97 -39.62
C ALA A 16 -32.48 28.98 -38.70
N CYS A 17 -31.19 28.67 -38.98
CA CYS A 17 -30.35 27.91 -38.04
C CYS A 17 -29.32 28.82 -37.36
N SER A 18 -29.78 29.86 -36.70
CA SER A 18 -29.01 30.51 -35.64
C SER A 18 -29.25 29.72 -34.36
N THR A 19 -28.44 28.67 -34.15
CA THR A 19 -28.36 27.97 -32.84
C THR A 19 -27.70 28.93 -31.86
N GLY A 20 -28.52 29.76 -31.20
CA GLY A 20 -28.10 30.39 -29.95
C GLY A 20 -27.61 29.31 -29.01
N GLY A 21 -26.29 29.20 -28.79
CA GLY A 21 -25.74 28.32 -27.81
C GLY A 21 -26.30 28.70 -26.43
N HIS A 22 -27.29 27.96 -25.98
CA HIS A 22 -27.67 27.99 -24.58
C HIS A 22 -26.50 27.43 -23.78
N ILE A 23 -25.56 28.30 -23.37
CA ILE A 23 -24.61 27.98 -22.33
C ILE A 23 -25.47 27.78 -21.08
N ALA A 24 -25.67 26.50 -20.72
CA ALA A 24 -26.32 26.17 -19.45
C ALA A 24 -25.53 26.88 -18.34
N PRO A 25 -26.20 27.63 -17.44
CA PRO A 25 -25.51 28.28 -16.35
C PRO A 25 -24.81 27.17 -15.52
N ILE A 26 -23.49 27.17 -15.51
CA ILE A 26 -22.73 26.35 -14.62
C ILE A 26 -22.97 26.90 -13.22
N GLN A 27 -24.00 26.39 -12.55
CA GLN A 27 -24.14 26.63 -11.13
C GLN A 27 -22.91 26.03 -10.47
N GLU A 28 -22.00 26.88 -9.98
CA GLU A 28 -20.96 26.47 -9.07
C GLU A 28 -21.65 25.86 -7.84
N ARG A 29 -21.83 24.54 -7.89
CA ARG A 29 -22.27 23.79 -6.73
C ARG A 29 -21.14 23.93 -5.71
N LYS A 30 -21.33 24.80 -4.69
CA LYS A 30 -20.44 24.85 -3.53
C LYS A 30 -20.19 23.41 -3.10
N GLN A 31 -18.97 22.92 -3.31
CA GLN A 31 -18.61 21.60 -2.81
C GLN A 31 -18.90 21.61 -1.31
N PRO A 32 -19.67 20.63 -0.80
CA PRO A 32 -19.82 20.51 0.64
C PRO A 32 -18.42 20.46 1.24
N PRO A 33 -18.17 21.12 2.37
CA PRO A 33 -16.86 21.09 3.01
C PRO A 33 -16.44 19.63 3.11
N SER A 34 -15.28 19.29 2.56
CA SER A 34 -14.77 17.92 2.59
C SER A 34 -14.77 17.47 4.05
N GLN A 35 -15.67 16.55 4.41
CA GLN A 35 -15.70 16.01 5.76
C GLN A 35 -14.34 15.34 6.01
N ARG A 36 -13.57 15.96 6.87
CA ARG A 36 -12.28 15.45 7.30
C ARG A 36 -12.53 14.20 8.12
N ILE A 37 -12.04 13.06 7.64
CA ILE A 37 -12.13 11.80 8.40
C ILE A 37 -11.16 11.89 9.56
N GLU A 38 -11.69 12.10 10.75
CA GLU A 38 -10.87 12.30 11.96
C GLU A 38 -10.31 10.99 12.51
N ASN A 39 -11.02 9.89 12.31
CA ASN A 39 -10.67 8.60 12.89
C ASN A 39 -10.78 7.48 11.85
N HIS A 40 -9.95 6.46 12.01
CA HIS A 40 -9.99 5.22 11.23
C HIS A 40 -10.08 4.02 12.17
N VAL A 41 -10.97 3.08 11.87
CA VAL A 41 -11.02 1.79 12.56
C VAL A 41 -10.24 0.78 11.72
N VAL A 42 -9.22 0.21 12.33
CA VAL A 42 -8.31 -0.73 11.66
C VAL A 42 -9.07 -1.98 11.22
N SER A 43 -8.98 -2.33 9.95
CA SER A 43 -9.53 -3.56 9.38
C SER A 43 -8.49 -4.67 9.36
N LYS A 44 -8.96 -5.93 9.26
CA LYS A 44 -8.06 -7.09 9.14
C LYS A 44 -7.13 -6.95 7.92
N GLY A 45 -5.82 -7.13 8.13
CA GLY A 45 -4.81 -7.05 7.07
C GLY A 45 -4.33 -5.63 6.74
N GLU A 46 -4.80 -4.60 7.45
CA GLU A 46 -4.23 -3.26 7.34
C GLU A 46 -2.97 -3.11 8.18
N THR A 47 -2.03 -2.32 7.68
CA THR A 47 -0.86 -1.87 8.41
C THR A 47 -0.92 -0.36 8.59
N LEU A 48 -0.16 0.19 9.55
CA LEU A 48 -0.09 1.65 9.70
C LEU A 48 0.40 2.33 8.41
N TYR A 49 1.20 1.64 7.61
CA TYR A 49 1.66 2.11 6.30
C TYR A 49 0.52 2.18 5.28
N THR A 50 -0.38 1.19 5.21
CA THR A 50 -1.53 1.22 4.30
C THR A 50 -2.55 2.27 4.68
N ILE A 51 -2.75 2.50 5.99
CA ILE A 51 -3.63 3.55 6.49
C ILE A 51 -3.03 4.93 6.16
N ALA A 52 -1.75 5.15 6.45
CA ALA A 52 -1.05 6.38 6.08
C ALA A 52 -1.11 6.62 4.56
N TRP A 53 -0.91 5.55 3.77
CA TRP A 53 -1.03 5.60 2.31
C TRP A 53 -2.42 6.04 1.85
N ARG A 54 -3.48 5.45 2.40
CA ARG A 54 -4.88 5.78 2.06
C ARG A 54 -5.19 7.26 2.27
N TYR A 55 -4.73 7.83 3.37
CA TYR A 55 -5.06 9.19 3.78
C TYR A 55 -4.01 10.25 3.38
N GLY A 56 -2.92 9.86 2.71
CA GLY A 56 -1.86 10.78 2.31
C GLY A 56 -1.10 11.40 3.49
N LEU A 57 -1.00 10.63 4.59
CA LEU A 57 -0.34 11.02 5.83
C LEU A 57 1.01 10.32 5.97
N THR A 58 1.86 10.84 6.88
CA THR A 58 3.07 10.11 7.27
C THR A 58 2.76 9.09 8.36
N VAL A 59 3.42 7.93 8.30
CA VAL A 59 3.31 6.91 9.36
C VAL A 59 3.71 7.48 10.70
N LYS A 60 4.77 8.30 10.73
CA LYS A 60 5.27 8.96 11.94
C LYS A 60 4.20 9.86 12.59
N ALA A 61 3.48 10.65 11.81
CA ALA A 61 2.45 11.54 12.34
C ALA A 61 1.29 10.76 12.96
N ILE A 62 0.80 9.70 12.29
CA ILE A 62 -0.26 8.85 12.85
C ILE A 62 0.25 8.13 14.10
N ALA A 63 1.47 7.57 14.06
CA ALA A 63 2.06 6.87 15.19
C ALA A 63 2.19 7.75 16.42
N GLN A 64 2.75 8.94 16.28
CA GLN A 64 2.91 9.91 17.38
C GLN A 64 1.58 10.29 18.02
N ARG A 65 0.55 10.54 17.21
CA ARG A 65 -0.77 10.92 17.70
C ARG A 65 -1.46 9.80 18.49
N ASN A 66 -1.19 8.55 18.12
CA ASN A 66 -1.81 7.38 18.75
C ASN A 66 -0.89 6.68 19.77
N GLY A 67 0.24 7.28 20.14
CA GLY A 67 1.18 6.70 21.10
C GLY A 67 1.83 5.40 20.62
N LEU A 68 1.94 5.18 19.29
CA LEU A 68 2.49 3.98 18.71
C LEU A 68 4.01 4.10 18.53
N SER A 69 4.76 3.13 19.07
CA SER A 69 6.21 3.01 18.89
C SER A 69 6.53 1.99 17.77
N SER A 70 7.75 2.09 17.20
CA SER A 70 8.23 1.08 16.25
C SER A 70 8.23 -0.31 16.91
N PRO A 71 7.72 -1.35 16.24
CA PRO A 71 7.42 -1.50 14.81
C PRO A 71 6.03 -1.03 14.35
N TYR A 72 5.32 -0.19 15.09
CA TYR A 72 4.01 0.37 14.76
C TYR A 72 2.90 -0.70 14.63
N THR A 73 2.88 -1.65 15.55
CA THR A 73 1.86 -2.71 15.59
C THR A 73 0.48 -2.12 15.85
N ILE A 74 -0.48 -2.51 15.03
CA ILE A 74 -1.91 -2.16 15.17
C ILE A 74 -2.76 -3.43 15.08
N TYR A 75 -3.96 -3.38 15.63
CA TYR A 75 -4.86 -4.53 15.71
C TYR A 75 -6.21 -4.23 15.05
N PRO A 76 -6.87 -5.22 14.43
CA PRO A 76 -8.22 -5.06 13.91
C PRO A 76 -9.18 -4.55 15.00
N GLY A 77 -10.02 -3.57 14.64
CA GLY A 77 -10.92 -2.88 15.57
C GLY A 77 -10.30 -1.71 16.32
N GLN A 78 -8.98 -1.53 16.30
CA GLN A 78 -8.32 -0.38 16.93
C GLN A 78 -8.74 0.91 16.24
N LYS A 79 -9.16 1.92 17.03
CA LYS A 79 -9.48 3.26 16.53
C LYS A 79 -8.22 4.10 16.52
N LEU A 80 -7.87 4.63 15.35
CA LEU A 80 -6.72 5.53 15.15
C LEU A 80 -7.20 6.93 14.84
N SER A 81 -6.67 7.93 15.53
CA SER A 81 -6.87 9.34 15.21
C SER A 81 -5.94 9.72 14.04
N LEU A 82 -6.53 10.21 12.96
CA LEU A 82 -5.81 10.61 11.74
C LEU A 82 -5.48 12.10 11.69
N TRP A 83 -6.13 12.89 12.55
CA TRP A 83 -6.02 14.33 12.51
C TRP A 83 -4.69 14.80 13.09
N THR A 84 -3.91 15.48 12.29
CA THR A 84 -2.71 16.19 12.70
C THR A 84 -2.98 17.67 12.62
N ASP A 85 -3.68 18.24 13.60
CA ASP A 85 -3.54 19.67 13.81
C ASP A 85 -2.07 19.95 14.07
N ASN A 86 -1.55 21.01 13.50
CA ASN A 86 -0.16 21.42 13.66
C ASN A 86 0.29 21.13 15.11
N LEU A 87 1.19 20.14 15.26
CA LEU A 87 1.88 19.90 16.52
C LEU A 87 2.87 21.07 16.76
N SER A 88 2.32 22.25 16.96
CA SER A 88 3.00 23.31 17.69
C SER A 88 2.90 22.91 19.16
N ALA A 89 3.98 22.35 19.65
CA ALA A 89 4.39 22.21 21.03
C ALA A 89 3.28 22.34 22.11
N LYS A 90 2.73 21.21 22.53
CA LYS A 90 2.34 21.05 23.94
C LYS A 90 2.69 19.64 24.38
N ALA A 91 3.77 19.51 25.12
CA ALA A 91 4.14 18.29 25.83
C ALA A 91 2.94 17.78 26.64
N PRO A 92 2.68 16.44 26.65
CA PRO A 92 1.64 15.90 27.52
C PRO A 92 2.10 16.11 28.98
N LYS A 93 1.35 16.90 29.72
CA LYS A 93 1.42 16.91 31.19
C LYS A 93 1.12 15.51 31.68
N ALA A 94 2.07 14.93 32.37
CA ALA A 94 1.90 13.72 33.14
C ALA A 94 0.68 13.87 34.05
N VAL A 95 -0.34 13.03 33.81
CA VAL A 95 -1.44 12.87 34.77
C VAL A 95 -0.95 11.91 35.83
N ALA A 96 -0.73 12.46 36.99
CA ALA A 96 -0.37 11.78 38.22
C ALA A 96 -1.42 10.72 38.59
N LYS A 97 -0.91 9.62 39.13
CA LYS A 97 -1.65 8.59 39.87
C LYS A 97 -2.61 9.21 40.89
N SER A 98 -3.85 8.78 40.89
CA SER A 98 -4.63 8.73 42.12
C SER A 98 -5.10 7.30 42.35
N SER A 99 -4.53 6.76 43.40
CA SER A 99 -4.94 5.53 44.08
C SER A 99 -6.17 5.76 44.92
N SER A 100 -7.09 4.82 44.96
CA SER A 100 -7.84 4.34 46.14
C SER A 100 -9.03 3.50 45.68
N SER A 101 -9.01 2.30 45.96
CA SER A 101 -9.45 1.49 47.11
C SER A 101 -10.85 0.92 46.97
N SER A 102 -10.83 -0.40 47.11
CA SER A 102 -11.70 -1.27 47.88
C SER A 102 -12.97 -1.87 47.30
N SER A 103 -12.88 -3.14 47.19
CA SER A 103 -13.68 -4.17 47.85
C SER A 103 -14.92 -4.72 47.08
N LYS A 104 -14.87 -5.97 46.82
CA LYS A 104 -15.68 -7.13 47.26
C LYS A 104 -15.86 -8.14 46.13
N ALA A 105 -15.27 -9.30 46.32
CA ALA A 105 -15.76 -10.53 45.69
C ALA A 105 -17.10 -10.95 46.33
N PRO A 106 -17.94 -11.73 45.59
CA PRO A 106 -18.01 -13.13 46.01
C PRO A 106 -18.16 -14.18 44.87
N SER A 107 -17.55 -15.30 45.20
CA SER A 107 -17.99 -16.71 45.00
C SER A 107 -18.27 -17.26 43.60
N LYS A 108 -17.48 -18.31 43.32
CA LYS A 108 -17.70 -19.42 42.41
C LYS A 108 -19.03 -20.13 42.60
N PRO A 109 -19.50 -20.83 41.56
CA PRO A 109 -19.74 -22.27 41.75
C PRO A 109 -18.95 -23.15 40.76
N ARG A 110 -18.46 -24.18 41.33
CA ARG A 110 -17.81 -25.39 40.82
C ARG A 110 -18.84 -26.29 40.15
N VAL A 111 -18.66 -26.71 38.89
CA VAL A 111 -19.28 -27.91 38.34
C VAL A 111 -18.24 -28.71 37.54
N LYS A 112 -17.92 -29.83 38.12
CA LYS A 112 -17.57 -31.19 37.73
C LYS A 112 -17.09 -31.50 36.31
N GLN A 113 -15.94 -32.16 36.34
CA GLN A 113 -15.32 -33.00 35.31
C GLN A 113 -16.27 -34.03 34.72
N ALA A 114 -16.16 -34.24 33.42
CA ALA A 114 -16.40 -35.54 32.81
C ALA A 114 -15.21 -35.86 31.87
N VAL A 115 -14.47 -36.85 32.31
CA VAL A 115 -13.42 -37.57 31.60
C VAL A 115 -14.09 -38.53 30.63
N ILE A 116 -13.75 -38.47 29.36
CA ILE A 116 -13.96 -39.57 28.41
C ILE A 116 -12.72 -39.74 27.57
N THR A 117 -11.92 -40.75 27.86
CA THR A 117 -10.98 -41.39 26.95
C THR A 117 -11.70 -42.49 26.16
N PRO A 118 -11.31 -42.74 24.89
CA PRO A 118 -11.05 -44.11 24.47
C PRO A 118 -9.75 -44.23 23.67
N LYS A 119 -8.83 -44.97 24.21
CA LYS A 119 -8.29 -46.29 23.81
C LYS A 119 -7.89 -46.48 22.34
N THR A 120 -6.61 -46.52 22.20
CA THR A 120 -5.69 -47.28 21.34
C THR A 120 -6.27 -48.30 20.34
N LYS A 121 -5.80 -48.25 19.09
CA LYS A 121 -5.42 -49.47 18.34
C LYS A 121 -4.14 -49.24 17.55
N LYS A 122 -3.15 -50.05 17.90
CA LYS A 122 -1.82 -50.28 17.39
C LYS A 122 -1.93 -51.24 16.20
N THR A 123 -1.33 -50.94 15.06
CA THR A 123 -0.95 -51.98 14.09
C THR A 123 0.32 -51.52 13.38
N THR A 124 1.40 -52.17 13.72
CA THR A 124 2.64 -52.32 12.95
C THR A 124 2.52 -53.47 11.97
N PRO A 125 3.22 -53.47 10.86
CA PRO A 125 4.11 -54.57 10.56
C PRO A 125 5.55 -54.15 10.26
N LYS A 126 6.40 -54.99 10.68
CA LYS A 126 7.82 -55.11 10.68
C LYS A 126 8.28 -55.75 9.35
N VAL A 127 9.59 -55.59 9.09
CA VAL A 127 10.55 -56.42 8.29
C VAL A 127 11.06 -55.72 7.06
N ASN A 128 12.33 -55.65 6.69
CA ASN A 128 13.64 -56.13 7.16
C ASN A 128 14.75 -55.42 6.33
N SER A 129 15.85 -55.19 7.01
CA SER A 129 17.24 -55.50 6.62
C SER A 129 17.85 -54.85 5.38
N GLY A 130 18.85 -54.03 5.55
CA GLY A 130 20.22 -54.39 5.44
C GLY A 130 21.03 -53.49 4.51
N ALA A 131 21.93 -52.70 5.03
CA ALA A 131 23.34 -52.63 4.66
C ALA A 131 23.98 -51.35 5.16
N ALA A 132 24.96 -51.56 6.04
CA ALA A 132 25.85 -50.57 6.59
C ALA A 132 26.83 -50.05 5.53
N VAL A 133 27.01 -48.72 5.44
CA VAL A 133 28.26 -48.12 5.00
C VAL A 133 28.58 -46.94 5.90
N LYS A 134 29.79 -47.02 6.48
CA LYS A 134 30.40 -46.15 7.49
C LYS A 134 30.58 -44.68 7.05
N PRO A 135 30.71 -43.77 8.03
CA PRO A 135 30.75 -42.32 7.83
C PRO A 135 32.15 -41.87 7.40
N ARG A 136 32.17 -40.94 6.45
CA ARG A 136 33.39 -40.16 6.13
C ARG A 136 33.14 -38.70 6.54
N SER A 137 33.71 -38.36 7.69
CA SER A 137 33.84 -36.98 8.14
C SER A 137 34.66 -36.17 7.11
N LYS A 138 34.14 -35.02 6.70
CA LYS A 138 34.99 -33.89 6.27
C LYS A 138 34.36 -32.58 6.73
N THR A 139 34.97 -32.07 7.76
CA THR A 139 35.48 -30.72 8.01
C THR A 139 34.58 -29.53 7.62
N LYS A 140 34.13 -28.87 8.68
CA LYS A 140 33.77 -27.46 8.81
C LYS A 140 34.43 -26.54 7.79
N THR A 141 33.65 -25.73 7.14
CA THR A 141 34.02 -24.33 6.89
C THR A 141 32.75 -23.48 7.02
N GLN A 142 32.68 -22.78 8.12
CA GLN A 142 31.72 -21.75 8.42
C GLN A 142 32.21 -20.46 7.78
N PRO A 143 31.51 -19.79 6.90
CA PRO A 143 31.82 -18.39 6.61
C PRO A 143 31.16 -17.54 7.67
N LYS A 144 31.94 -17.14 8.65
CA LYS A 144 31.66 -16.02 9.55
C LYS A 144 31.59 -14.75 8.70
N SER A 145 30.39 -14.27 8.45
CA SER A 145 30.18 -12.96 7.85
C SER A 145 29.22 -12.16 8.72
N THR A 146 29.77 -11.67 9.82
CA THR A 146 29.25 -10.51 10.53
C THR A 146 29.52 -9.27 9.68
N LYS A 147 28.75 -9.03 8.62
CA LYS A 147 28.63 -7.69 8.05
C LYS A 147 27.61 -6.92 8.86
N LYS A 148 28.12 -6.19 9.85
CA LYS A 148 27.50 -5.07 10.54
C LYS A 148 26.69 -4.28 9.52
N SER A 149 25.36 -4.35 9.61
CA SER A 149 24.43 -3.52 8.86
C SER A 149 24.79 -2.07 9.16
N LYS A 150 25.46 -1.41 8.23
CA LYS A 150 25.63 0.04 8.28
C LYS A 150 24.22 0.64 8.33
N SER A 151 23.88 1.25 9.44
CA SER A 151 22.75 2.15 9.60
C SER A 151 22.62 2.97 8.31
N ALA A 152 21.46 2.90 7.66
CA ALA A 152 21.20 3.65 6.44
C ALA A 152 21.38 5.13 6.78
N THR A 153 22.51 5.67 6.38
CA THR A 153 22.78 7.09 6.34
C THR A 153 21.58 7.77 5.71
N VAL A 154 21.13 8.88 6.29
CA VAL A 154 20.12 9.78 5.71
C VAL A 154 20.70 10.29 4.38
N GLY A 155 20.72 9.43 3.36
CA GLY A 155 21.34 9.61 2.07
C GLY A 155 20.26 9.74 0.99
N ARG A 156 20.62 10.50 -0.04
CA ARG A 156 19.85 10.64 -1.27
C ARG A 156 19.47 9.26 -1.80
N VAL A 157 18.16 9.01 -2.01
CA VAL A 157 17.68 7.76 -2.62
C VAL A 157 18.09 7.75 -4.09
N SER A 158 18.84 6.72 -4.50
CA SER A 158 19.20 6.50 -5.90
C SER A 158 18.08 5.73 -6.59
N TRP A 159 17.35 6.38 -7.48
CA TRP A 159 16.21 5.84 -8.17
C TRP A 159 16.56 5.23 -9.52
N GLN A 160 15.88 4.16 -9.88
CA GLN A 160 15.92 3.53 -11.19
C GLN A 160 14.51 3.12 -11.64
N TRP A 161 14.35 2.85 -12.94
CA TRP A 161 13.09 2.43 -13.49
C TRP A 161 12.66 1.05 -12.94
N PRO A 162 11.39 0.91 -12.49
CA PRO A 162 10.89 -0.34 -11.93
C PRO A 162 10.50 -1.39 -12.98
N ALA A 163 10.35 -1.00 -14.25
CA ALA A 163 10.05 -1.87 -15.37
C ALA A 163 10.58 -1.27 -16.68
N LYS A 164 10.76 -2.09 -17.73
CA LYS A 164 11.36 -1.69 -19.00
C LYS A 164 10.38 -1.06 -20.00
N GLY A 165 9.08 -1.28 -19.84
CA GLY A 165 8.04 -0.90 -20.80
C GLY A 165 7.91 0.62 -21.05
N ARG A 166 7.21 0.98 -22.13
CA ARG A 166 6.90 2.38 -22.44
C ARG A 166 5.95 2.99 -21.43
N LEU A 167 6.01 4.30 -21.25
CA LEU A 167 5.08 5.03 -20.40
C LEU A 167 3.69 5.08 -21.07
N LEU A 168 2.66 4.66 -20.31
CA LEU A 168 1.26 4.70 -20.73
C LEU A 168 0.56 5.95 -20.23
N THR A 169 0.72 6.25 -18.93
CA THR A 169 0.04 7.35 -18.27
C THR A 169 1.02 8.10 -17.38
N ARG A 170 0.93 9.42 -17.40
CA ARG A 170 1.76 10.32 -16.59
C ARG A 170 1.06 10.65 -15.28
N PHE A 171 1.83 11.11 -14.32
CA PHE A 171 1.34 11.70 -13.08
C PHE A 171 0.45 12.92 -13.34
N SER A 172 -0.74 12.97 -12.75
CA SER A 172 -1.71 14.07 -12.92
C SER A 172 -1.87 14.96 -11.68
N GLY A 173 -0.95 14.87 -10.74
CA GLY A 173 -0.95 15.65 -9.50
C GLY A 173 -1.33 14.82 -8.27
N PRO A 174 -1.06 15.34 -7.05
CA PRO A 174 -1.34 14.65 -5.80
C PRO A 174 -2.85 14.44 -5.56
N ASN A 175 -3.68 15.33 -6.11
CA ASN A 175 -5.15 15.26 -6.07
C ASN A 175 -5.75 14.77 -7.39
N GLY A 176 -4.91 14.46 -8.38
CA GLY A 176 -5.33 13.96 -9.69
C GLY A 176 -5.77 12.51 -9.67
N LEU A 177 -6.34 12.06 -10.79
CA LEU A 177 -6.81 10.68 -10.96
C LEU A 177 -5.64 9.68 -10.99
N ASN A 178 -4.47 10.08 -11.52
CA ASN A 178 -3.27 9.24 -11.53
C ASN A 178 -2.20 9.80 -10.58
N LYS A 179 -2.03 9.15 -9.45
CA LYS A 179 -1.09 9.52 -8.38
C LYS A 179 0.33 9.00 -8.61
N GLY A 180 0.59 8.41 -9.77
CA GLY A 180 1.87 7.84 -10.18
C GLY A 180 2.06 7.87 -11.67
N ILE A 181 2.73 6.87 -12.20
CA ILE A 181 2.88 6.61 -13.63
C ILE A 181 2.48 5.18 -13.94
N ASP A 182 1.92 4.96 -15.15
CA ASP A 182 1.65 3.62 -15.63
C ASP A 182 2.67 3.23 -16.69
N ILE A 183 3.27 2.06 -16.55
CA ILE A 183 4.29 1.50 -17.43
C ILE A 183 3.71 0.25 -18.09
N ALA A 184 3.77 0.18 -19.43
CA ALA A 184 3.34 -1.00 -20.18
C ALA A 184 4.20 -2.22 -19.85
N GLY A 185 3.60 -3.39 -19.96
CA GLY A 185 4.31 -4.67 -19.89
C GLY A 185 3.39 -5.84 -20.13
N ASN A 186 4.00 -7.01 -20.30
CA ASN A 186 3.30 -8.25 -20.51
C ASN A 186 3.16 -9.03 -19.20
N LEU A 187 2.22 -9.97 -19.16
CA LEU A 187 2.01 -10.83 -18.01
C LEU A 187 3.31 -11.51 -17.58
N GLY A 188 3.67 -11.37 -16.32
CA GLY A 188 4.85 -12.04 -15.76
C GLY A 188 6.19 -11.36 -16.02
N GLU A 189 6.22 -10.25 -16.78
CA GLU A 189 7.45 -9.45 -16.90
C GLU A 189 7.95 -8.94 -15.54
N PRO A 190 9.29 -8.86 -15.36
CA PRO A 190 9.85 -8.46 -14.07
C PRO A 190 9.49 -7.03 -13.66
N VAL A 191 9.01 -6.89 -12.42
CA VAL A 191 8.98 -5.63 -11.69
C VAL A 191 10.15 -5.64 -10.72
N VAL A 192 10.99 -4.60 -10.77
CA VAL A 192 12.16 -4.47 -9.92
C VAL A 192 12.02 -3.32 -8.93
N SER A 193 12.67 -3.42 -7.78
CA SER A 193 12.69 -2.33 -6.80
C SER A 193 13.41 -1.11 -7.37
N ALA A 194 12.73 0.03 -7.37
CA ALA A 194 13.28 1.28 -7.90
C ALA A 194 14.44 1.85 -7.05
N ALA A 195 14.54 1.44 -5.79
CA ALA A 195 15.65 1.77 -4.89
C ALA A 195 15.76 0.71 -3.78
N ALA A 196 16.87 0.67 -3.07
CA ALA A 196 17.02 -0.21 -1.90
C ALA A 196 16.04 0.21 -0.79
N GLY A 197 15.51 -0.76 -0.03
CA GLY A 197 14.57 -0.46 1.06
C GLY A 197 14.04 -1.70 1.77
N ARG A 198 13.02 -1.49 2.58
CA ARG A 198 12.27 -2.54 3.30
C ARG A 198 10.83 -2.60 2.79
N VAL A 199 10.34 -3.79 2.52
CA VAL A 199 8.94 -4.03 2.20
C VAL A 199 8.10 -3.76 3.46
N VAL A 200 7.18 -2.82 3.38
CA VAL A 200 6.30 -2.43 4.50
C VAL A 200 4.85 -2.81 4.27
N TYR A 201 4.54 -3.28 3.07
CA TYR A 201 3.26 -3.88 2.72
C TYR A 201 3.39 -4.80 1.49
N ALA A 202 2.72 -5.94 1.54
CA ALA A 202 2.63 -6.91 0.45
C ALA A 202 1.25 -7.58 0.48
N GLY A 203 0.30 -7.16 -0.38
CA GLY A 203 -1.06 -7.68 -0.36
C GLY A 203 -2.01 -7.00 -1.32
N ASN A 204 -3.32 -7.27 -1.18
CA ASN A 204 -4.40 -6.73 -2.03
C ASN A 204 -5.48 -5.96 -1.25
N GLY A 205 -5.23 -5.61 0.01
CA GLY A 205 -6.20 -4.94 0.89
C GLY A 205 -6.47 -3.47 0.57
N LEU A 206 -5.71 -2.83 -0.32
CA LEU A 206 -5.94 -1.46 -0.77
C LEU A 206 -6.76 -1.45 -2.06
N ARG A 207 -8.03 -0.97 -1.94
CA ARG A 207 -8.95 -0.86 -3.08
C ARG A 207 -8.34 -0.01 -4.21
N GLY A 208 -8.46 -0.47 -5.45
CA GLY A 208 -7.98 0.22 -6.64
C GLY A 208 -6.53 -0.09 -7.03
N TYR A 209 -5.74 -0.74 -6.18
CA TYR A 209 -4.34 -1.08 -6.45
C TYR A 209 -4.14 -2.55 -6.89
N GLY A 210 -5.13 -3.42 -6.64
CA GLY A 210 -4.95 -4.86 -6.84
C GLY A 210 -3.82 -5.40 -5.97
N LEU A 211 -3.00 -6.30 -6.49
CA LEU A 211 -1.86 -6.87 -5.78
C LEU A 211 -0.72 -5.85 -5.72
N LEU A 212 -0.43 -5.37 -4.52
CA LEU A 212 0.38 -4.18 -4.22
C LEU A 212 1.59 -4.52 -3.35
N LEU A 213 2.73 -3.93 -3.68
CA LEU A 213 3.89 -3.79 -2.79
C LEU A 213 4.10 -2.32 -2.44
N ILE A 214 4.45 -2.05 -1.16
CA ILE A 214 4.96 -0.74 -0.73
C ILE A 214 6.34 -0.97 -0.10
N ILE A 215 7.32 -0.19 -0.55
CA ILE A 215 8.70 -0.24 -0.07
C ILE A 215 9.06 1.09 0.59
N LYS A 216 9.56 1.02 1.82
CA LYS A 216 10.14 2.16 2.54
C LYS A 216 11.63 2.25 2.22
N HIS A 217 12.05 3.37 1.66
CA HIS A 217 13.46 3.64 1.32
C HIS A 217 14.18 4.38 2.43
N ASN A 218 13.53 5.36 3.02
CA ASN A 218 13.96 6.09 4.22
C ASN A 218 12.75 6.69 4.94
N GLU A 219 12.96 7.64 5.86
CA GLU A 219 11.85 8.25 6.63
C GLU A 219 10.91 9.11 5.77
N GLN A 220 11.40 9.63 4.63
CA GLN A 220 10.64 10.51 3.76
C GLN A 220 10.02 9.80 2.56
N TYR A 221 10.70 8.76 2.01
CA TYR A 221 10.35 8.18 0.72
C TYR A 221 9.81 6.77 0.82
N LEU A 222 8.65 6.60 0.19
CA LEU A 222 8.03 5.31 -0.09
C LEU A 222 7.86 5.15 -1.61
N SER A 223 7.90 3.92 -2.10
CA SER A 223 7.43 3.58 -3.45
C SER A 223 6.36 2.50 -3.41
N ALA A 224 5.45 2.52 -4.40
CA ALA A 224 4.41 1.52 -4.56
C ALA A 224 4.43 0.93 -5.97
N TYR A 225 4.14 -0.35 -6.03
CA TYR A 225 4.11 -1.17 -7.24
C TYR A 225 2.79 -1.93 -7.26
N ALA A 226 1.86 -1.54 -8.13
CA ALA A 226 0.49 -2.04 -8.15
C ALA A 226 0.14 -2.79 -9.44
N HIS A 227 -1.00 -3.47 -9.42
CA HIS A 227 -1.54 -4.30 -10.49
C HIS A 227 -0.69 -5.53 -10.82
N ASN A 228 0.12 -5.99 -9.85
CA ASN A 228 0.98 -7.14 -10.05
C ASN A 228 0.17 -8.44 -10.25
N ASN A 229 0.76 -9.39 -10.96
CA ASN A 229 0.27 -10.76 -11.06
C ASN A 229 0.76 -11.62 -9.87
N LYS A 230 2.04 -11.44 -9.51
CA LYS A 230 2.67 -12.22 -8.43
C LYS A 230 3.66 -11.35 -7.66
N LEU A 231 3.64 -11.45 -6.34
CA LEU A 231 4.67 -10.88 -5.47
C LEU A 231 5.78 -11.90 -5.26
N ARG A 232 7.04 -11.44 -5.29
CA ARG A 232 8.25 -12.25 -5.12
C ARG A 232 8.92 -12.03 -3.77
N VAL A 233 8.43 -11.07 -3.03
CA VAL A 233 8.88 -10.68 -1.69
C VAL A 233 7.68 -10.54 -0.77
N LYS A 234 7.92 -10.56 0.52
CA LYS A 234 6.91 -10.42 1.58
C LYS A 234 7.20 -9.23 2.47
N GLU A 235 6.23 -8.85 3.27
CA GLU A 235 6.37 -7.81 4.29
C GLU A 235 7.53 -8.13 5.25
N GLY A 236 8.33 -7.11 5.56
CA GLY A 236 9.55 -7.23 6.38
C GLY A 236 10.83 -7.46 5.58
N ASP A 237 10.77 -7.95 4.34
CA ASP A 237 11.97 -8.23 3.54
C ASP A 237 12.76 -6.96 3.22
N ILE A 238 14.11 -7.08 3.22
CA ILE A 238 15.01 -6.04 2.74
C ILE A 238 15.32 -6.31 1.28
N VAL A 239 15.14 -5.31 0.44
CA VAL A 239 15.37 -5.40 -1.01
C VAL A 239 16.48 -4.44 -1.46
N LYS A 240 17.23 -4.86 -2.47
CA LYS A 240 18.22 -4.02 -3.16
C LYS A 240 17.58 -3.28 -4.32
N ALA A 241 18.16 -2.16 -4.73
CA ALA A 241 17.81 -1.53 -6.00
C ALA A 241 18.00 -2.55 -7.15
N GLY A 242 17.05 -2.63 -8.09
CA GLY A 242 17.07 -3.58 -9.21
C GLY A 242 16.70 -5.01 -8.87
N GLN A 243 16.48 -5.35 -7.62
CA GLN A 243 16.00 -6.68 -7.24
C GLN A 243 14.59 -6.90 -7.78
N ARG A 244 14.34 -8.06 -8.43
CA ARG A 244 12.98 -8.47 -8.83
C ARG A 244 12.12 -8.66 -7.59
N ILE A 245 11.01 -7.94 -7.51
CA ILE A 245 10.11 -7.91 -6.35
C ILE A 245 8.70 -8.39 -6.69
N ALA A 246 8.32 -8.29 -7.96
CA ALA A 246 7.00 -8.72 -8.42
C ALA A 246 7.05 -9.04 -9.93
N ASP A 247 5.90 -9.43 -10.45
CA ASP A 247 5.65 -9.69 -11.87
C ASP A 247 4.48 -8.81 -12.33
N ILE A 248 4.61 -8.21 -13.51
CA ILE A 248 3.54 -7.39 -14.12
C ILE A 248 2.27 -8.23 -14.30
N GLY A 249 1.12 -7.61 -14.04
CA GLY A 249 -0.19 -8.18 -14.23
C GLY A 249 -1.24 -7.13 -14.56
N SER A 250 -2.49 -7.47 -14.21
CA SER A 250 -3.66 -6.59 -14.39
C SER A 250 -4.59 -6.65 -13.17
N SER A 251 -4.11 -7.11 -12.01
CA SER A 251 -4.96 -7.20 -10.81
C SER A 251 -5.54 -5.83 -10.45
N GLY A 252 -6.87 -5.73 -10.35
CA GLY A 252 -7.55 -4.46 -10.06
C GLY A 252 -7.42 -3.40 -11.15
N ALA A 253 -7.00 -3.76 -12.38
CA ALA A 253 -6.91 -2.89 -13.54
C ALA A 253 -7.59 -3.50 -14.76
N ASN A 254 -7.94 -2.66 -15.74
CA ASN A 254 -8.58 -3.08 -17.00
C ASN A 254 -7.59 -3.54 -18.09
N ARG A 255 -6.29 -3.42 -17.84
CA ARG A 255 -5.21 -3.82 -18.77
C ARG A 255 -3.94 -4.17 -18.02
N MET A 256 -3.05 -4.91 -18.68
CA MET A 256 -1.72 -5.19 -18.16
C MET A 256 -0.88 -3.94 -18.09
N LYS A 257 -0.35 -3.64 -16.90
CA LYS A 257 0.53 -2.50 -16.62
C LYS A 257 1.16 -2.66 -15.25
N LEU A 258 2.24 -1.94 -15.02
CA LEU A 258 2.71 -1.57 -13.70
C LEU A 258 2.23 -0.15 -13.39
N HIS A 259 1.45 0.04 -12.31
CA HIS A 259 1.26 1.35 -11.73
C HIS A 259 2.33 1.58 -10.67
N PHE A 260 3.10 2.66 -10.84
CA PHE A 260 4.23 3.01 -9.97
C PHE A 260 4.06 4.39 -9.37
N GLU A 261 4.11 4.46 -8.03
CA GLU A 261 4.08 5.73 -7.29
C GLU A 261 5.37 5.95 -6.50
N ILE A 262 5.74 7.22 -6.34
CA ILE A 262 6.68 7.68 -5.32
C ILE A 262 5.90 8.61 -4.39
N ARG A 263 6.09 8.43 -3.08
CA ARG A 263 5.59 9.37 -2.08
C ARG A 263 6.73 9.96 -1.28
N LYS A 264 6.65 11.26 -1.09
CA LYS A 264 7.52 12.02 -0.20
C LYS A 264 6.68 12.59 0.92
N ASP A 265 7.07 12.32 2.16
CA ASP A 265 6.36 12.78 3.37
C ASP A 265 4.84 12.48 3.31
N GLY A 266 4.47 11.28 2.84
CA GLY A 266 3.10 10.78 2.68
C GLY A 266 2.37 11.26 1.43
N LYS A 267 2.84 12.29 0.74
CA LYS A 267 2.19 12.88 -0.45
C LYS A 267 2.75 12.29 -1.74
N SER A 268 1.87 12.00 -2.71
CA SER A 268 2.27 11.55 -4.05
C SER A 268 3.05 12.65 -4.77
N VAL A 269 4.17 12.28 -5.36
CA VAL A 269 5.02 13.17 -6.17
C VAL A 269 5.22 12.58 -7.56
N ASN A 270 5.55 13.43 -8.55
CA ASN A 270 5.78 12.97 -9.92
C ASN A 270 7.00 12.03 -9.98
N PRO A 271 6.84 10.73 -10.29
CA PRO A 271 7.95 9.80 -10.34
C PRO A 271 9.01 10.17 -11.39
N LEU A 272 8.60 10.82 -12.48
CA LEU A 272 9.52 11.23 -13.55
C LEU A 272 10.54 12.28 -13.12
N SER A 273 10.29 13.00 -12.01
CA SER A 273 11.26 13.94 -11.42
C SER A 273 12.37 13.25 -10.64
N TYR A 274 12.25 11.97 -10.38
CA TYR A 274 13.17 11.15 -9.58
C TYR A 274 13.87 10.08 -10.40
N LEU A 275 13.18 9.54 -11.41
CA LEU A 275 13.71 8.50 -12.29
C LEU A 275 14.73 9.07 -13.28
N PRO A 276 15.75 8.28 -13.70
CA PRO A 276 16.67 8.67 -14.75
C PRO A 276 15.92 9.01 -16.06
N LYS A 277 16.44 9.94 -16.83
CA LYS A 277 15.91 10.22 -18.18
C LYS A 277 16.01 8.95 -19.05
N ARG A 278 14.98 8.69 -19.84
CA ARG A 278 14.93 7.68 -20.90
C ARG A 278 14.89 8.34 -22.25
#